data_819d2d9eefcbc4cef79bc15da78be07c
#
_entry.id   819d2d9eefcbc4cef79bc15da78be07c
#
_cell.length_a   1.000
_cell.length_b   1.000
_cell.length_c   1.000
_cell.angle_alpha   90.00
_cell.angle_beta   90.00
_cell.angle_gamma   90.00
#
_symmetry.space_group_name_H-M   'P 1'
#
loop_
_entity.id
_entity.type
_entity.pdbx_description
1 polymer ?
#
loop_
_entity_poly.entity_id
_entity_poly.type
_entity_poly.pdbx_seq_one_letter_code
_entity_poly.pdbx_strand_id
1 'polypeptide(L)'
;MDYKEIFDKLNPGFFDREYIKDMKEHWIFAELVMDLQKKLPVTDPVSCPEDIAFRYFEGNIEVLKKAVSEVDEDWVQYFNESGRYFCAYAGDEIAAFCFLGEMGRAGDLKIGGPGCVGTVPKFRKQGIGLRMVQAGTEILKRDGFDLSWIHFTHLEKWYMKLGYVPVLHWNCKGFI
;
A
#
# COMPACT_ATOMS: atom_id res chain seq x y z
N MET A 1 -19.63 10.11 1.61
CA MET A 1 -18.27 10.29 2.20
C MET A 1 -17.52 11.19 1.25
N ASP A 2 -16.95 12.28 1.75
CA ASP A 2 -16.13 13.19 0.94
C ASP A 2 -14.67 12.74 0.98
N TYR A 3 -14.24 12.07 -0.09
CA TYR A 3 -12.89 11.54 -0.18
C TYR A 3 -11.82 12.61 -0.39
N LYS A 4 -12.17 13.78 -0.95
CA LYS A 4 -11.21 14.91 -1.07
C LYS A 4 -10.90 15.47 0.31
N GLU A 5 -11.92 15.67 1.14
CA GLU A 5 -11.74 16.12 2.52
C GLU A 5 -10.90 15.13 3.34
N ILE A 6 -11.14 13.83 3.16
CA ILE A 6 -10.32 12.78 3.82
C ILE A 6 -8.87 12.84 3.33
N PHE A 7 -8.66 12.93 2.02
CA PHE A 7 -7.33 13.03 1.44
C PHE A 7 -6.56 14.23 2.01
N ASP A 8 -7.18 15.40 2.05
CA ASP A 8 -6.55 16.63 2.56
C ASP A 8 -6.20 16.54 4.05
N LYS A 9 -7.03 15.82 4.84
CA LYS A 9 -6.73 15.55 6.26
C LYS A 9 -5.56 14.59 6.44
N LEU A 10 -5.47 13.55 5.61
CA LEU A 10 -4.38 12.57 5.66
C LEU A 10 -3.07 13.14 5.09
N ASN A 11 -3.17 14.06 4.12
CA ASN A 11 -2.03 14.59 3.37
C ASN A 11 -2.08 16.12 3.27
N PRO A 12 -2.01 16.86 4.38
CA PRO A 12 -2.13 18.30 4.35
C PRO A 12 -1.01 18.92 3.48
N GLY A 13 -1.41 19.86 2.61
CA GLY A 13 -0.49 20.55 1.69
C GLY A 13 0.15 19.63 0.63
N PHE A 14 -0.49 18.51 0.29
CA PHE A 14 0.07 17.52 -0.63
C PHE A 14 0.50 18.12 -1.97
N PHE A 15 -0.38 18.90 -2.60
CA PHE A 15 -0.11 19.52 -3.90
C PHE A 15 0.86 20.71 -3.85
N ASP A 16 1.23 21.16 -2.64
CA ASP A 16 2.23 22.21 -2.45
C ASP A 16 3.66 21.70 -2.37
N ARG A 17 3.84 20.40 -2.23
CA ARG A 17 5.15 19.75 -2.13
C ARG A 17 5.91 19.87 -3.45
N GLU A 18 7.20 20.22 -3.39
CA GLU A 18 8.03 20.43 -4.59
C GLU A 18 8.04 19.21 -5.50
N TYR A 19 8.27 18.02 -4.95
CA TYR A 19 8.30 16.79 -5.74
C TYR A 19 6.99 16.47 -6.47
N ILE A 20 5.84 16.95 -5.97
CA ILE A 20 4.55 16.83 -6.68
C ILE A 20 4.48 17.83 -7.82
N LYS A 21 4.88 19.10 -7.58
CA LYS A 21 4.88 20.15 -8.60
C LYS A 21 5.80 19.88 -9.77
N ASP A 22 6.90 19.15 -9.52
CA ASP A 22 7.90 18.80 -10.52
C ASP A 22 7.51 17.59 -11.39
N MET A 23 6.40 16.90 -11.05
CA MET A 23 5.91 15.77 -11.83
C MET A 23 5.38 16.20 -13.18
N LYS A 24 5.46 15.28 -14.15
CA LYS A 24 4.88 15.49 -15.48
C LYS A 24 3.36 15.52 -15.41
N GLU A 25 2.74 16.54 -16.00
CA GLU A 25 1.29 16.75 -15.93
C GLU A 25 0.45 15.59 -16.49
N HIS A 26 0.99 14.84 -17.44
CA HIS A 26 0.31 13.68 -18.02
C HIS A 26 0.39 12.41 -17.14
N TRP A 27 1.13 12.44 -16.03
CA TRP A 27 1.12 11.37 -15.05
C TRP A 27 -0.12 11.48 -14.18
N ILE A 28 -0.98 10.47 -14.28
CA ILE A 28 -2.22 10.39 -13.51
C ILE A 28 -2.05 9.31 -12.43
N PHE A 29 -2.41 9.68 -11.22
CA PHE A 29 -2.41 8.79 -10.07
C PHE A 29 -3.82 8.63 -9.53
N ALA A 30 -4.06 7.52 -8.85
CA ALA A 30 -5.32 7.20 -8.22
C ALA A 30 -5.16 7.02 -6.71
N GLU A 31 -6.23 7.36 -6.00
CA GLU A 31 -6.50 6.94 -4.64
C GLU A 31 -7.59 5.89 -4.66
N LEU A 32 -7.37 4.76 -4.02
CA LEU A 32 -8.37 3.72 -3.94
C LEU A 32 -8.70 3.41 -2.48
N VAL A 33 -9.93 3.01 -2.24
CA VAL A 33 -10.37 2.63 -0.89
C VAL A 33 -11.07 1.28 -0.88
N MET A 34 -11.04 0.63 0.27
CA MET A 34 -11.89 -0.49 0.61
C MET A 34 -12.56 -0.23 1.96
N ASP A 35 -13.87 -0.34 2.00
CA ASP A 35 -14.68 -0.25 3.21
C ASP A 35 -14.53 -1.55 4.01
N LEU A 36 -13.80 -1.49 5.12
CA LEU A 36 -13.51 -2.65 5.97
C LEU A 36 -14.63 -2.98 6.96
N GLN A 37 -15.63 -2.09 7.12
CA GLN A 37 -16.82 -2.37 7.92
C GLN A 37 -17.73 -3.39 7.21
N LYS A 38 -17.65 -3.49 5.89
CA LYS A 38 -18.37 -4.44 5.05
C LYS A 38 -17.62 -5.78 4.92
N LYS A 39 -18.31 -6.79 4.38
CA LYS A 39 -17.66 -8.04 3.96
C LYS A 39 -16.64 -7.71 2.85
N LEU A 40 -15.45 -8.27 2.97
CA LEU A 40 -14.45 -8.12 1.92
C LEU A 40 -14.95 -8.72 0.59
N PRO A 41 -14.79 -8.01 -0.53
CA PRO A 41 -15.34 -8.44 -1.82
C PRO A 41 -14.65 -9.68 -2.38
N VAL A 42 -13.37 -9.88 -2.07
CA VAL A 42 -12.58 -11.05 -2.48
C VAL A 42 -12.15 -11.79 -1.22
N THR A 43 -12.75 -12.97 -0.99
CA THR A 43 -12.49 -13.80 0.19
C THR A 43 -11.59 -14.99 -0.11
N ASP A 44 -11.60 -15.47 -1.35
CA ASP A 44 -10.72 -16.56 -1.77
C ASP A 44 -9.27 -16.03 -1.87
N PRO A 45 -8.29 -16.77 -1.34
CA PRO A 45 -6.90 -16.36 -1.41
C PRO A 45 -6.44 -16.19 -2.86
N VAL A 46 -5.79 -15.06 -3.14
CA VAL A 46 -5.08 -14.87 -4.41
C VAL A 46 -4.05 -15.98 -4.58
N SER A 47 -4.04 -16.62 -5.74
CA SER A 47 -3.08 -17.68 -6.05
C SER A 47 -1.66 -17.16 -6.03
N CYS A 48 -0.80 -17.83 -5.26
CA CYS A 48 0.66 -17.65 -5.22
C CYS A 48 1.30 -18.98 -4.86
N PRO A 49 2.63 -19.14 -4.93
CA PRO A 49 3.32 -20.37 -4.48
C PRO A 49 2.99 -20.71 -3.02
N GLU A 50 2.81 -22.00 -2.72
CA GLU A 50 2.37 -22.49 -1.41
C GLU A 50 3.41 -22.28 -0.30
N ASP A 51 4.69 -22.18 -0.66
CA ASP A 51 5.82 -21.98 0.24
C ASP A 51 6.04 -20.53 0.66
N ILE A 52 5.17 -19.60 0.25
CA ILE A 52 5.26 -18.20 0.65
C ILE A 52 4.60 -17.97 2.01
N ALA A 53 5.39 -17.48 2.96
CA ALA A 53 4.91 -17.05 4.28
C ALA A 53 4.66 -15.54 4.31
N PHE A 54 3.58 -15.11 4.99
CA PHE A 54 3.23 -13.70 5.16
C PHE A 54 3.28 -13.36 6.66
N ARG A 55 4.14 -12.41 7.03
CA ARG A 55 4.29 -11.98 8.42
C ARG A 55 4.88 -10.57 8.51
N TYR A 56 4.73 -9.94 9.68
CA TYR A 56 5.46 -8.71 9.95
C TYR A 56 6.97 -8.96 9.93
N PHE A 57 7.68 -7.95 9.43
CA PHE A 57 9.14 -7.96 9.44
C PHE A 57 9.65 -7.87 10.88
N GLU A 58 10.59 -8.74 11.21
CA GLU A 58 11.35 -8.73 12.44
C GLU A 58 12.83 -8.95 12.10
N GLY A 59 13.71 -8.16 12.68
CA GLY A 59 15.14 -8.32 12.49
C GLY A 59 15.87 -7.05 12.08
N ASN A 60 17.04 -7.20 11.49
CA ASN A 60 17.87 -6.09 11.06
C ASN A 60 17.27 -5.39 9.85
N ILE A 61 16.94 -4.10 9.99
CA ILE A 61 16.32 -3.28 8.95
C ILE A 61 17.12 -3.23 7.64
N GLU A 62 18.44 -3.42 7.69
CA GLU A 62 19.28 -3.42 6.48
C GLU A 62 18.96 -4.60 5.53
N VAL A 63 18.44 -5.70 6.07
CA VAL A 63 17.96 -6.83 5.25
C VAL A 63 16.73 -6.41 4.44
N LEU A 64 15.79 -5.69 5.07
CA LEU A 64 14.61 -5.16 4.38
C LEU A 64 14.99 -4.08 3.39
N LYS A 65 15.85 -3.13 3.78
CA LYS A 65 16.33 -2.07 2.88
C LYS A 65 17.00 -2.60 1.62
N LYS A 66 17.73 -3.72 1.73
CA LYS A 66 18.31 -4.39 0.56
C LYS A 66 17.20 -4.88 -0.39
N ALA A 67 16.16 -5.51 0.12
CA ALA A 67 15.03 -5.94 -0.72
C ALA A 67 14.28 -4.74 -1.33
N VAL A 68 14.16 -3.63 -0.58
CA VAL A 68 13.55 -2.38 -1.06
C VAL A 68 14.38 -1.78 -2.21
N SER A 69 15.69 -1.71 -2.07
CA SER A 69 16.59 -1.15 -3.11
C SER A 69 16.53 -1.91 -4.44
N GLU A 70 16.24 -3.22 -4.40
CA GLU A 70 16.02 -4.01 -5.63
C GLU A 70 14.72 -3.65 -6.36
N VAL A 71 13.79 -2.97 -5.69
CA VAL A 71 12.51 -2.52 -6.27
C VAL A 71 12.57 -1.06 -6.66
N ASP A 72 13.02 -0.20 -5.74
CA ASP A 72 13.13 1.24 -5.90
C ASP A 72 14.12 1.79 -4.86
N GLU A 73 15.26 2.29 -5.33
CA GLU A 73 16.32 2.84 -4.47
C GLU A 73 15.84 4.08 -3.70
N ASP A 74 14.98 4.90 -4.32
CA ASP A 74 14.45 6.12 -3.68
C ASP A 74 13.53 5.81 -2.50
N TRP A 75 12.98 4.60 -2.43
CA TRP A 75 12.14 4.19 -1.30
C TRP A 75 12.93 3.83 -0.05
N VAL A 76 14.23 3.48 -0.16
CA VAL A 76 15.05 3.03 0.98
C VAL A 76 15.03 4.03 2.14
N GLN A 77 15.02 5.34 1.84
CA GLN A 77 14.97 6.41 2.84
C GLN A 77 13.73 6.37 3.75
N TYR A 78 12.64 5.75 3.31
CA TYR A 78 11.39 5.66 4.09
C TYR A 78 11.38 4.47 5.05
N PHE A 79 12.30 3.51 4.89
CA PHE A 79 12.36 2.31 5.72
C PHE A 79 13.38 2.49 6.86
N ASN A 80 12.90 2.40 8.10
CA ASN A 80 13.72 2.61 9.30
C ASN A 80 13.26 1.67 10.44
N GLU A 81 13.96 1.66 11.56
CA GLU A 81 13.68 0.75 12.68
C GLU A 81 12.35 1.00 13.40
N SER A 82 11.75 2.20 13.25
CA SER A 82 10.48 2.54 13.89
C SER A 82 9.25 2.17 13.04
N GLY A 83 9.44 1.79 11.79
CA GLY A 83 8.37 1.45 10.89
C GLY A 83 7.78 0.06 11.15
N ARG A 84 6.54 -0.14 10.72
CA ARG A 84 5.86 -1.44 10.75
C ARG A 84 5.68 -1.95 9.33
N TYR A 85 6.35 -3.03 9.01
CA TYR A 85 6.41 -3.59 7.67
C TYR A 85 5.82 -4.99 7.63
N PHE A 86 5.01 -5.26 6.60
CA PHE A 86 4.45 -6.57 6.35
C PHE A 86 5.10 -7.15 5.10
N CYS A 87 5.58 -8.39 5.20
CA CYS A 87 6.39 -9.00 4.16
C CYS A 87 5.87 -10.37 3.75
N ALA A 88 6.16 -10.73 2.49
CA ALA A 88 6.07 -12.07 1.98
C ALA A 88 7.49 -12.68 1.92
N TYR A 89 7.64 -13.89 2.38
CA TYR A 89 8.90 -14.62 2.45
C TYR A 89 8.87 -15.90 1.61
N ALA A 90 9.87 -16.09 0.79
CA ALA A 90 10.20 -17.37 0.17
C ALA A 90 11.37 -17.99 0.96
N GLY A 91 11.06 -18.93 1.86
CA GLY A 91 12.04 -19.36 2.88
C GLY A 91 12.42 -18.19 3.79
N ASP A 92 13.72 -17.87 3.84
CA ASP A 92 14.25 -16.72 4.63
C ASP A 92 14.39 -15.45 3.82
N GLU A 93 14.05 -15.49 2.54
CA GLU A 93 14.24 -14.35 1.65
C GLU A 93 12.96 -13.51 1.52
N ILE A 94 13.08 -12.17 1.58
CA ILE A 94 11.97 -11.26 1.37
C ILE A 94 11.61 -11.22 -0.12
N ALA A 95 10.42 -11.70 -0.44
CA ALA A 95 9.89 -11.73 -1.81
C ALA A 95 9.05 -10.49 -2.15
N ALA A 96 8.33 -9.96 -1.15
CA ALA A 96 7.58 -8.72 -1.27
C ALA A 96 7.46 -8.03 0.10
N PHE A 97 7.19 -6.74 0.10
CA PHE A 97 7.12 -5.92 1.31
C PHE A 97 6.13 -4.78 1.14
N CYS A 98 5.63 -4.25 2.24
CA CYS A 98 4.90 -3.00 2.32
C CYS A 98 4.94 -2.42 3.73
N PHE A 99 4.71 -1.10 3.85
CA PHE A 99 4.17 -0.56 5.11
C PHE A 99 2.78 -1.14 5.33
N LEU A 100 2.42 -1.42 6.58
CA LEU A 100 1.06 -1.81 6.89
C LEU A 100 0.66 -1.25 8.26
N GLY A 101 -0.24 -0.29 8.27
CA GLY A 101 -0.65 0.33 9.52
C GLY A 101 -1.55 1.54 9.36
N GLU A 102 -1.61 2.31 10.43
CA GLU A 102 -2.45 3.51 10.49
C GLU A 102 -1.88 4.64 9.63
N MET A 103 -2.72 5.21 8.79
CA MET A 103 -2.42 6.41 7.99
C MET A 103 -2.97 7.67 8.67
N GLY A 104 -3.98 7.54 9.52
CA GLY A 104 -4.60 8.63 10.25
C GLY A 104 -6.09 8.42 10.49
N ARG A 105 -6.78 9.51 10.83
CA ARG A 105 -8.21 9.51 11.10
C ARG A 105 -8.94 10.63 10.34
N ALA A 106 -10.19 10.35 9.96
CA ALA A 106 -11.10 11.35 9.45
C ALA A 106 -12.41 11.28 10.26
N GLY A 107 -12.57 12.21 11.24
CA GLY A 107 -13.59 12.07 12.26
C GLY A 107 -13.35 10.80 13.08
N ASP A 108 -14.38 9.98 13.19
CA ASP A 108 -14.30 8.71 13.93
C ASP A 108 -13.68 7.57 13.08
N LEU A 109 -13.54 7.74 11.78
CA LEU A 109 -12.98 6.71 10.89
C LEU A 109 -11.49 6.52 11.12
N LYS A 110 -11.09 5.30 11.45
CA LYS A 110 -9.70 4.86 11.52
C LYS A 110 -9.27 4.34 10.16
N ILE A 111 -8.28 5.01 9.56
CA ILE A 111 -7.82 4.74 8.19
C ILE A 111 -6.42 4.17 8.24
N GLY A 112 -6.23 3.05 7.56
CA GLY A 112 -4.92 2.44 7.38
C GLY A 112 -4.76 1.95 5.96
N GLY A 113 -3.59 1.43 5.64
CA GLY A 113 -3.37 0.89 4.31
C GLY A 113 -1.97 0.33 4.12
N PRO A 114 -1.78 -0.44 3.05
CA PRO A 114 -0.44 -0.77 2.58
C PRO A 114 0.16 0.41 1.82
N GLY A 115 1.40 0.76 2.14
CA GLY A 115 2.19 1.77 1.43
C GLY A 115 3.53 1.21 0.96
N CYS A 116 4.16 1.81 -0.04
CA CYS A 116 5.40 1.33 -0.66
C CYS A 116 5.35 -0.17 -0.95
N VAL A 117 4.30 -0.61 -1.65
CA VAL A 117 4.09 -2.03 -1.97
C VAL A 117 5.06 -2.46 -3.06
N GLY A 118 6.04 -3.28 -2.71
CA GLY A 118 7.07 -3.76 -3.62
C GLY A 118 7.13 -5.28 -3.70
N THR A 119 7.42 -5.79 -4.90
CA THR A 119 7.78 -7.21 -5.11
C THR A 119 9.16 -7.25 -5.76
N VAL A 120 10.09 -7.92 -5.10
CA VAL A 120 11.46 -8.10 -5.59
C VAL A 120 11.43 -8.71 -7.00
N PRO A 121 12.21 -8.21 -7.96
CA PRO A 121 12.06 -8.55 -9.38
C PRO A 121 11.96 -10.03 -9.70
N LYS A 122 12.79 -10.87 -9.10
CA LYS A 122 12.79 -12.32 -9.33
C LYS A 122 11.53 -13.06 -8.86
N PHE A 123 10.73 -12.44 -7.97
CA PHE A 123 9.48 -12.97 -7.44
C PHE A 123 8.24 -12.39 -8.10
N ARG A 124 8.39 -11.53 -9.10
CA ARG A 124 7.25 -10.91 -9.81
C ARG A 124 6.48 -11.93 -10.65
N LYS A 125 5.22 -11.57 -10.99
CA LYS A 125 4.30 -12.35 -11.83
C LYS A 125 3.87 -13.70 -11.24
N GLN A 126 4.06 -13.91 -9.94
CA GLN A 126 3.67 -15.11 -9.20
C GLN A 126 2.49 -14.89 -8.25
N GLY A 127 1.84 -13.73 -8.29
CA GLY A 127 0.73 -13.39 -7.39
C GLY A 127 1.12 -12.95 -5.98
N ILE A 128 2.39 -13.06 -5.60
CA ILE A 128 2.89 -12.85 -4.23
C ILE A 128 2.53 -11.46 -3.69
N GLY A 129 2.84 -10.39 -4.43
CA GLY A 129 2.54 -9.03 -3.98
C GLY A 129 1.04 -8.79 -3.78
N LEU A 130 0.20 -9.31 -4.69
CA LEU A 130 -1.25 -9.15 -4.58
C LEU A 130 -1.81 -9.93 -3.39
N ARG A 131 -1.32 -11.17 -3.17
CA ARG A 131 -1.70 -11.98 -2.00
C ARG A 131 -1.24 -11.32 -0.69
N MET A 132 -0.06 -10.71 -0.68
CA MET A 132 0.43 -9.95 0.48
C MET A 132 -0.50 -8.77 0.80
N VAL A 133 -0.91 -7.98 -0.20
CA VAL A 133 -1.86 -6.88 0.00
C VAL A 133 -3.21 -7.41 0.50
N GLN A 134 -3.71 -8.52 -0.04
CA GLN A 134 -4.93 -9.15 0.44
C GLN A 134 -4.82 -9.53 1.92
N ALA A 135 -3.76 -10.24 2.31
CA ALA A 135 -3.51 -10.62 3.70
C ALA A 135 -3.38 -9.39 4.62
N GLY A 136 -2.67 -8.36 4.17
CA GLY A 136 -2.56 -7.10 4.90
C GLY A 136 -3.91 -6.41 5.10
N THR A 137 -4.78 -6.42 4.09
CA THR A 137 -6.13 -5.86 4.18
C THR A 137 -7.00 -6.63 5.19
N GLU A 138 -6.90 -7.97 5.21
CA GLU A 138 -7.55 -8.83 6.20
C GLU A 138 -7.08 -8.49 7.63
N ILE A 139 -5.78 -8.24 7.81
CA ILE A 139 -5.18 -7.81 9.08
C ILE A 139 -5.76 -6.45 9.51
N LEU A 140 -5.77 -5.45 8.63
CA LEU A 140 -6.33 -4.14 8.93
C LEU A 140 -7.79 -4.24 9.39
N LYS A 141 -8.61 -5.04 8.70
CA LYS A 141 -10.00 -5.29 9.10
C LYS A 141 -10.09 -5.91 10.49
N ARG A 142 -9.31 -6.96 10.76
CA ARG A 142 -9.27 -7.62 12.07
C ARG A 142 -8.82 -6.66 13.18
N ASP A 143 -7.89 -5.75 12.88
CA ASP A 143 -7.32 -4.77 13.81
C ASP A 143 -8.23 -3.52 13.98
N GLY A 144 -9.46 -3.57 13.42
CA GLY A 144 -10.51 -2.57 13.63
C GLY A 144 -10.31 -1.27 12.86
N PHE A 145 -9.66 -1.32 11.70
CA PHE A 145 -9.67 -0.20 10.77
C PHE A 145 -11.01 -0.16 10.01
N ASP A 146 -11.49 1.06 9.75
CA ASP A 146 -12.75 1.30 9.05
C ASP A 146 -12.56 1.35 7.53
N LEU A 147 -11.45 1.92 7.08
CA LEU A 147 -11.06 2.00 5.67
C LEU A 147 -9.63 1.51 5.48
N SER A 148 -9.42 0.78 4.39
CA SER A 148 -8.10 0.59 3.81
C SER A 148 -7.93 1.55 2.62
N TRP A 149 -6.84 2.33 2.64
CA TRP A 149 -6.56 3.36 1.65
C TRP A 149 -5.26 3.04 0.90
N ILE A 150 -5.33 3.01 -0.43
CA ILE A 150 -4.17 2.94 -1.31
C ILE A 150 -3.90 4.35 -1.81
N HIS A 151 -2.76 4.90 -1.41
CA HIS A 151 -2.35 6.25 -1.74
C HIS A 151 -1.35 6.26 -2.89
N PHE A 152 -1.46 7.26 -3.78
CA PHE A 152 -0.45 7.63 -4.75
C PHE A 152 -0.05 6.47 -5.69
N THR A 153 -1.03 5.84 -6.34
CA THR A 153 -0.73 4.70 -7.22
C THR A 153 -1.11 4.95 -8.68
N HIS A 154 -0.31 4.40 -9.59
CA HIS A 154 -0.67 4.25 -11.00
C HIS A 154 -1.11 2.81 -11.33
N LEU A 155 -1.19 1.93 -10.33
CA LEU A 155 -1.56 0.53 -10.48
C LEU A 155 -3.03 0.25 -10.12
N GLU A 156 -3.93 1.20 -10.42
CA GLU A 156 -5.36 1.13 -10.11
C GLU A 156 -5.97 -0.24 -10.40
N LYS A 157 -5.85 -0.72 -11.64
CA LYS A 157 -6.43 -2.00 -12.07
C LYS A 157 -5.88 -3.21 -11.31
N TRP A 158 -4.68 -3.12 -10.77
CA TRP A 158 -4.07 -4.19 -10.00
C TRP A 158 -4.72 -4.32 -8.63
N TYR A 159 -4.95 -3.20 -7.93
CA TYR A 159 -5.64 -3.18 -6.64
C TYR A 159 -7.14 -3.48 -6.76
N MET A 160 -7.77 -3.10 -7.87
CA MET A 160 -9.18 -3.43 -8.15
C MET A 160 -9.45 -4.94 -8.19
N LYS A 161 -8.45 -5.77 -8.47
CA LYS A 161 -8.56 -7.24 -8.38
C LYS A 161 -8.90 -7.73 -6.97
N LEU A 162 -8.58 -6.96 -5.94
CA LEU A 162 -8.93 -7.23 -4.54
C LEU A 162 -10.26 -6.57 -4.13
N GLY A 163 -10.87 -5.77 -5.01
CA GLY A 163 -12.10 -5.04 -4.74
C GLY A 163 -11.88 -3.64 -4.17
N TYR A 164 -10.67 -3.10 -4.21
CA TYR A 164 -10.47 -1.68 -3.99
C TYR A 164 -11.18 -0.85 -5.07
N VAL A 165 -11.76 0.27 -4.67
CA VAL A 165 -12.52 1.15 -5.56
C VAL A 165 -11.76 2.46 -5.71
N PRO A 166 -11.45 2.91 -6.95
CA PRO A 166 -10.86 4.22 -7.16
C PRO A 166 -11.88 5.30 -6.78
N VAL A 167 -11.42 6.26 -5.98
CA VAL A 167 -12.27 7.33 -5.44
C VAL A 167 -11.80 8.72 -5.84
N LEU A 168 -10.52 8.88 -6.13
CA LEU A 168 -9.94 10.13 -6.60
C LEU A 168 -8.89 9.85 -7.67
N HIS A 169 -8.82 10.74 -8.65
CA HIS A 169 -7.70 10.82 -9.58
C HIS A 169 -7.08 12.21 -9.50
N TRP A 170 -5.78 12.30 -9.68
CA TRP A 170 -5.04 13.54 -9.60
C TRP A 170 -3.75 13.51 -10.41
N ASN A 171 -3.22 14.71 -10.71
CA ASN A 171 -1.89 14.93 -11.25
C ASN A 171 -1.21 16.08 -10.49
N CYS A 172 -0.08 16.58 -10.98
CA CYS A 172 0.64 17.71 -10.35
C CYS A 172 -0.15 19.03 -10.28
N LYS A 173 -1.28 19.15 -10.97
CA LYS A 173 -2.17 20.34 -10.93
C LYS A 173 -3.33 20.19 -9.94
N GLY A 174 -3.52 19.03 -9.35
CA GLY A 174 -4.60 18.74 -8.42
C GLY A 174 -5.50 17.60 -8.85
N PHE A 175 -6.69 17.53 -8.25
CA PHE A 175 -7.70 16.51 -8.59
C PHE A 175 -8.27 16.73 -9.99
N ILE A 176 -8.53 15.61 -10.68
CA ILE A 176 -9.09 15.56 -12.04
C ILE A 176 -10.55 15.10 -11.97
#